data_cc60d089db639817404175baa0d253fa
#
_entry.id   cc60d089db639817404175baa0d253fa
#
_cell.length_a   1.000
_cell.length_b   1.000
_cell.length_c   1.000
_cell.angle_alpha   90.00
_cell.angle_beta   90.00
_cell.angle_gamma   90.00
#
_symmetry.space_group_name_H-M   'P 1'
#
loop_
_entity.id
_entity.type
_entity.pdbx_description
1 polymer ?
#
loop_
_entity_poly.entity_id
_entity_poly.type
_entity_poly.pdbx_seq_one_letter_code
_entity_poly.pdbx_strand_id
1 'polypeptide(L)'
;MCIRDSFYDEVLAVLGMSSMYEDEVCIGYAHEGNPDVEFYITQPANGEPVTFGNGTQISFLTKTKEQVEKFHQIALGLGATNEGNPGFRPSDSNAYYAYIRDPDGNKICAYAYQ
;
A
#
# COMPACT_ATOMS: atom_id res chain seq x y z
N MET A 1 -16.66 -0.40 -8.88
CA MET A 1 -15.51 -0.31 -7.95
C MET A 1 -15.24 -1.68 -7.34
N CYS A 2 -14.05 -2.20 -7.41
CA CYS A 2 -13.75 -3.51 -6.86
C CYS A 2 -13.27 -3.39 -5.40
N ILE A 3 -13.18 -4.54 -4.71
CA ILE A 3 -12.71 -4.60 -3.32
C ILE A 3 -11.33 -3.99 -3.17
N ARG A 4 -10.46 -4.19 -4.18
CA ARG A 4 -9.10 -3.64 -4.19
C ARG A 4 -9.10 -2.11 -4.10
N ASP A 5 -10.01 -1.46 -4.84
CA ASP A 5 -10.06 0.00 -4.87
C ASP A 5 -10.44 0.56 -3.50
N SER A 6 -11.46 -0.02 -2.86
CA SER A 6 -11.86 0.37 -1.49
C SER A 6 -10.74 0.13 -0.49
N PHE A 7 -10.02 -0.97 -0.66
CA PHE A 7 -8.88 -1.32 0.18
C PHE A 7 -7.83 -0.19 0.13
N TYR A 8 -7.41 0.21 -1.06
CA TYR A 8 -6.35 1.21 -1.20
C TYR A 8 -6.81 2.61 -0.79
N ASP A 9 -8.08 2.95 -0.99
CA ASP A 9 -8.60 4.25 -0.52
C ASP A 9 -8.33 4.43 0.98
N GLU A 10 -8.58 3.40 1.79
CA GLU A 10 -8.42 3.50 3.23
C GLU A 10 -6.97 3.31 3.67
N VAL A 11 -6.26 2.35 3.08
CA VAL A 11 -4.88 2.05 3.45
C VAL A 11 -3.95 3.21 3.11
N LEU A 12 -4.10 3.78 1.91
CA LEU A 12 -3.25 4.90 1.49
C LEU A 12 -3.59 6.18 2.21
N ALA A 13 -4.84 6.35 2.68
CA ALA A 13 -5.20 7.51 3.51
C ALA A 13 -4.38 7.55 4.79
N VAL A 14 -4.07 6.40 5.39
CA VAL A 14 -3.20 6.33 6.58
C VAL A 14 -1.82 6.88 6.27
N LEU A 15 -1.35 6.72 5.03
CA LEU A 15 -0.04 7.18 4.60
C LEU A 15 -0.06 8.61 4.07
N GLY A 16 -1.21 9.29 4.14
CA GLY A 16 -1.34 10.68 3.68
C GLY A 16 -1.61 10.82 2.20
N MET A 17 -2.05 9.76 1.54
CA MET A 17 -2.33 9.77 0.11
C MET A 17 -3.83 9.65 -0.15
N SER A 18 -4.30 10.32 -1.21
CA SER A 18 -5.69 10.22 -1.64
C SER A 18 -5.76 10.11 -3.15
N SER A 19 -6.90 9.65 -3.66
CA SER A 19 -7.11 9.56 -5.10
C SER A 19 -7.19 10.95 -5.69
N MET A 20 -6.51 11.17 -6.80
CA MET A 20 -6.53 12.44 -7.52
C MET A 20 -6.87 12.25 -9.00
N TYR A 21 -6.99 11.03 -9.46
CA TYR A 21 -7.32 10.70 -10.83
C TYR A 21 -8.05 9.37 -10.88
N GLU A 22 -9.09 9.29 -11.68
CA GLU A 22 -9.83 8.05 -11.86
C GLU A 22 -10.43 8.01 -13.26
N ASP A 23 -10.29 6.86 -13.92
CA ASP A 23 -11.01 6.59 -15.16
C ASP A 23 -11.54 5.15 -15.11
N GLU A 24 -11.96 4.60 -16.27
CA GLU A 24 -12.58 3.28 -16.31
C GLU A 24 -11.62 2.13 -15.99
N VAL A 25 -10.32 2.36 -16.11
CA VAL A 25 -9.31 1.31 -15.97
C VAL A 25 -8.37 1.51 -14.80
N CYS A 26 -8.22 2.75 -14.28
CA CYS A 26 -7.26 2.98 -13.22
C CYS A 26 -7.68 4.08 -12.25
N ILE A 27 -7.06 4.07 -11.07
CA ILE A 27 -7.16 5.11 -10.06
C ILE A 27 -5.73 5.51 -9.70
N GLY A 28 -5.46 6.82 -9.67
CA GLY A 28 -4.15 7.36 -9.31
C GLY A 28 -4.20 8.05 -7.96
N TYR A 29 -3.18 7.82 -7.14
CA TYR A 29 -3.07 8.35 -5.79
C TYR A 29 -1.82 9.19 -5.63
N ALA A 30 -1.88 10.18 -4.76
CA ALA A 30 -0.73 11.01 -4.42
C ALA A 30 -0.88 11.58 -3.03
N HIS A 31 0.23 12.03 -2.45
CA HIS A 31 0.20 12.80 -1.21
C HIS A 31 -0.44 14.15 -1.46
N GLU A 32 -1.09 14.69 -0.44
CA GLU A 32 -1.72 16.01 -0.52
C GLU A 32 -0.68 17.05 -0.92
N GLY A 33 -1.05 17.90 -1.88
CA GLY A 33 -0.17 18.95 -2.38
C GLY A 33 0.75 18.54 -3.51
N ASN A 34 0.87 17.25 -3.82
CA ASN A 34 1.66 16.81 -4.95
C ASN A 34 0.80 16.92 -6.22
N PRO A 35 1.25 17.65 -7.25
CA PRO A 35 0.49 17.78 -8.50
C PRO A 35 0.53 16.53 -9.37
N ASP A 36 1.44 15.58 -9.08
CA ASP A 36 1.66 14.39 -9.90
C ASP A 36 1.17 13.14 -9.19
N VAL A 37 0.61 12.21 -9.96
CA VAL A 37 0.22 10.90 -9.45
C VAL A 37 1.49 10.13 -9.08
N GLU A 38 1.47 9.48 -7.90
CA GLU A 38 2.60 8.72 -7.39
C GLU A 38 2.40 7.22 -7.51
N PHE A 39 1.15 6.77 -7.46
CA PHE A 39 0.84 5.34 -7.42
C PHE A 39 -0.48 5.10 -8.14
N TYR A 40 -0.49 4.11 -9.03
CA TYR A 40 -1.70 3.74 -9.77
C TYR A 40 -2.13 2.32 -9.41
N ILE A 41 -3.45 2.14 -9.31
CA ILE A 41 -4.07 0.83 -9.35
C ILE A 41 -4.77 0.75 -10.69
N THR A 42 -4.50 -0.30 -11.47
CA THR A 42 -5.00 -0.38 -12.83
C THR A 42 -5.45 -1.81 -13.14
N GLN A 43 -6.34 -1.93 -14.12
CA GLN A 43 -6.66 -3.24 -14.68
C GLN A 43 -5.45 -3.75 -15.46
N PRO A 44 -5.25 -5.08 -15.51
CA PRO A 44 -4.15 -5.63 -16.32
C PRO A 44 -4.27 -5.19 -17.77
N ALA A 45 -3.13 -4.77 -18.36
CA ALA A 45 -3.10 -4.21 -19.69
C ALA A 45 -3.56 -5.21 -20.76
N ASN A 46 -3.40 -6.51 -20.50
CA ASN A 46 -3.79 -7.56 -21.46
C ASN A 46 -5.23 -8.05 -21.25
N GLY A 47 -5.97 -7.48 -20.31
CA GLY A 47 -7.35 -7.89 -20.03
C GLY A 47 -7.51 -9.23 -19.35
N GLU A 48 -6.43 -9.92 -19.01
CA GLU A 48 -6.49 -11.20 -18.33
C GLU A 48 -6.73 -11.01 -16.84
N PRO A 49 -7.09 -12.07 -16.10
CA PRO A 49 -7.25 -11.97 -14.65
C PRO A 49 -5.99 -11.47 -13.96
N VAL A 50 -6.17 -10.72 -12.87
CA VAL A 50 -5.07 -10.19 -12.07
C VAL A 50 -4.23 -11.33 -11.51
N THR A 51 -2.89 -11.18 -11.59
CA THR A 51 -1.95 -12.06 -10.90
C THR A 51 -0.97 -11.17 -10.14
N PHE A 52 -0.23 -11.77 -9.20
CA PHE A 52 0.80 -11.04 -8.45
C PHE A 52 2.20 -11.48 -8.89
N GLY A 53 3.18 -10.60 -8.70
CA GLY A 53 4.58 -10.93 -8.98
C GLY A 53 5.22 -11.64 -7.80
N ASN A 54 5.79 -12.80 -8.04
CA ASN A 54 6.55 -13.51 -7.02
C ASN A 54 7.97 -12.93 -6.99
N GLY A 55 8.24 -12.06 -6.03
CA GLY A 55 9.50 -11.35 -5.94
C GLY A 55 9.36 -9.84 -6.13
N THR A 56 8.13 -9.36 -6.38
CA THR A 56 7.85 -7.94 -6.52
C THR A 56 7.35 -7.40 -5.18
N GLN A 57 7.79 -6.21 -4.83
CA GLN A 57 7.33 -5.51 -3.63
C GLN A 57 7.24 -4.01 -3.92
N ILE A 58 6.18 -3.39 -3.42
CA ILE A 58 6.04 -1.93 -3.47
C ILE A 58 6.14 -1.43 -2.04
N SER A 59 7.02 -0.46 -1.81
CA SER A 59 7.29 0.07 -0.47
C SER A 59 6.93 1.54 -0.41
N PHE A 60 6.17 1.92 0.62
CA PHE A 60 5.78 3.30 0.86
C PHE A 60 6.53 3.83 2.08
N LEU A 61 7.32 4.88 1.87
CA LEU A 61 7.95 5.60 2.97
C LEU A 61 6.91 6.49 3.64
N THR A 62 6.82 6.43 4.95
CA THR A 62 5.95 7.31 5.72
C THR A 62 6.76 8.02 6.80
N LYS A 63 6.12 8.85 7.63
CA LYS A 63 6.82 9.76 8.54
C LYS A 63 7.06 9.15 9.91
N THR A 64 6.15 8.30 10.39
CA THR A 64 6.20 7.80 11.76
C THR A 64 5.95 6.30 11.82
N LYS A 65 6.49 5.64 12.85
CA LYS A 65 6.22 4.23 13.07
C LYS A 65 4.74 3.99 13.40
N GLU A 66 4.07 4.98 14.00
CA GLU A 66 2.64 4.89 14.29
C GLU A 66 1.82 4.76 13.01
N GLN A 67 2.22 5.46 11.95
CA GLN A 67 1.58 5.31 10.64
C GLN A 67 1.81 3.90 10.07
N VAL A 68 3.00 3.35 10.24
CA VAL A 68 3.33 1.98 9.81
C VAL A 68 2.44 0.96 10.53
N GLU A 69 2.29 1.12 11.85
CA GLU A 69 1.45 0.24 12.66
C GLU A 69 -0.01 0.34 12.24
N LYS A 70 -0.51 1.57 12.04
CA LYS A 70 -1.89 1.79 11.66
C LYS A 70 -2.17 1.26 10.25
N PHE A 71 -1.25 1.44 9.32
CA PHE A 71 -1.33 0.88 7.98
C PHE A 71 -1.54 -0.63 8.05
N HIS A 72 -0.72 -1.32 8.82
CA HIS A 72 -0.79 -2.76 8.97
C HIS A 72 -2.13 -3.19 9.56
N GLN A 73 -2.55 -2.53 10.63
CA GLN A 73 -3.81 -2.84 11.32
C GLN A 73 -5.02 -2.65 10.40
N ILE A 74 -5.09 -1.52 9.70
CA ILE A 74 -6.19 -1.21 8.79
C ILE A 74 -6.21 -2.19 7.62
N ALA A 75 -5.04 -2.48 7.04
CA ALA A 75 -4.94 -3.41 5.92
C ALA A 75 -5.46 -4.80 6.29
N LEU A 76 -5.05 -5.32 7.43
CA LEU A 76 -5.52 -6.64 7.88
C LEU A 76 -7.03 -6.63 8.13
N GLY A 77 -7.57 -5.54 8.65
CA GLY A 77 -9.01 -5.39 8.87
C GLY A 77 -9.81 -5.36 7.57
N LEU A 78 -9.17 -5.03 6.45
CA LEU A 78 -9.80 -4.94 5.14
C LEU A 78 -9.52 -6.15 4.24
N GLY A 79 -8.97 -7.21 4.80
CA GLY A 79 -8.79 -8.46 4.09
C GLY A 79 -7.39 -8.74 3.57
N ALA A 80 -6.40 -7.91 3.91
CA ALA A 80 -5.02 -8.20 3.55
C ALA A 80 -4.48 -9.38 4.35
N THR A 81 -3.47 -10.03 3.80
CA THR A 81 -2.76 -11.11 4.48
C THR A 81 -1.49 -10.52 5.12
N ASN A 82 -1.18 -10.95 6.33
CA ASN A 82 0.03 -10.53 7.03
C ASN A 82 1.26 -11.18 6.40
N GLU A 83 2.24 -10.35 6.03
CA GLU A 83 3.53 -10.81 5.50
C GLU A 83 4.69 -10.38 6.40
N GLY A 84 4.42 -9.65 7.46
CA GLY A 84 5.43 -9.25 8.44
C GLY A 84 4.88 -8.22 9.40
N ASN A 85 4.85 -8.58 10.69
CA ASN A 85 4.37 -7.68 11.74
C ASN A 85 5.23 -6.42 11.80
N PRO A 86 4.66 -5.28 12.25
CA PRO A 86 5.45 -4.07 12.42
C PRO A 86 6.65 -4.31 13.34
N GLY A 87 7.81 -3.82 12.93
CA GLY A 87 9.02 -3.96 13.73
C GLY A 87 10.24 -3.38 13.04
N PHE A 88 11.29 -3.19 13.80
CA PHE A 88 12.57 -2.72 13.26
C PHE A 88 13.28 -3.87 12.53
N ARG A 89 13.83 -3.56 11.35
CA ARG A 89 14.55 -4.54 10.53
C ARG A 89 15.81 -3.91 9.93
N PRO A 90 17.01 -4.37 10.31
CA PRO A 90 17.27 -5.33 11.40
C PRO A 90 16.77 -4.81 12.75
N SER A 91 16.63 -5.69 13.74
CA SER A 91 16.02 -5.34 15.02
C SER A 91 16.74 -4.22 15.75
N ASP A 92 18.02 -3.99 15.48
CA ASP A 92 18.84 -2.94 16.08
C ASP A 92 18.99 -1.70 15.19
N SER A 93 18.22 -1.62 14.09
CA SER A 93 18.27 -0.46 13.19
C SER A 93 17.20 0.56 13.59
N ASN A 94 17.21 1.71 12.88
CA ASN A 94 16.15 2.71 13.03
C ASN A 94 15.09 2.64 11.93
N ALA A 95 15.09 1.58 11.13
CA ALA A 95 14.13 1.39 10.05
C ALA A 95 13.01 0.47 10.50
N TYR A 96 11.80 1.00 10.55
CA TYR A 96 10.60 0.32 11.06
C TYR A 96 9.71 -0.07 9.89
N TYR A 97 9.39 -1.35 9.72
CA TYR A 97 8.68 -1.89 8.55
C TYR A 97 7.46 -2.70 8.96
N ALA A 98 6.48 -2.75 8.07
CA ALA A 98 5.40 -3.74 8.14
C ALA A 98 5.07 -4.19 6.72
N TYR A 99 4.67 -5.45 6.57
CA TYR A 99 4.42 -6.05 5.26
C TYR A 99 3.06 -6.71 5.23
N ILE A 100 2.35 -6.52 4.11
CA ILE A 100 1.07 -7.19 3.87
C ILE A 100 1.05 -7.69 2.42
N ARG A 101 0.08 -8.57 2.12
CA ARG A 101 -0.35 -8.80 0.74
C ARG A 101 -1.75 -8.24 0.60
N ASP A 102 -1.96 -7.48 -0.47
CA ASP A 102 -3.28 -6.92 -0.74
C ASP A 102 -4.25 -8.04 -1.16
N PRO A 103 -5.55 -7.72 -1.38
CA PRO A 103 -6.52 -8.75 -1.77
C PRO A 103 -6.18 -9.50 -3.06
N ASP A 104 -5.37 -8.91 -3.94
CA ASP A 104 -4.92 -9.56 -5.17
C ASP A 104 -3.60 -10.32 -5.00
N GLY A 105 -2.99 -10.26 -3.82
CA GLY A 105 -1.74 -10.96 -3.52
C GLY A 105 -0.48 -10.14 -3.72
N ASN A 106 -0.58 -8.86 -4.04
CA ASN A 106 0.59 -8.00 -4.22
C ASN A 106 1.23 -7.68 -2.87
N LYS A 107 2.56 -7.80 -2.80
CA LYS A 107 3.28 -7.52 -1.56
C LYS A 107 3.52 -6.01 -1.41
N ILE A 108 3.03 -5.46 -0.33
CA ILE A 108 3.10 -4.03 -0.02
C ILE A 108 3.77 -3.85 1.33
N CYS A 109 4.65 -2.86 1.40
CA CYS A 109 5.36 -2.50 2.61
C CYS A 109 5.11 -1.04 2.95
N ALA A 110 4.96 -0.73 4.22
CA ALA A 110 5.07 0.64 4.71
C ALA A 110 6.25 0.69 5.66
N TYR A 111 7.03 1.77 5.63
CA TYR A 111 8.19 1.88 6.49
C TYR A 111 8.47 3.33 6.87
N ALA A 112 9.19 3.50 7.98
CA ALA A 112 9.58 4.81 8.49
C ALA A 112 10.92 4.67 9.21
N TYR A 113 11.66 5.77 9.23
CA TYR A 113 12.88 5.86 10.01
C TYR A 113 12.58 6.59 11.32
N GLN A 114 13.14 6.09 12.41
CA GLN A 114 12.96 6.69 13.75
C GLN A 114 14.26 7.26 14.31
#